data_e14f90b402d1e1724b66593f9adf50b9
#
_entry.id   e14f90b402d1e1724b66593f9adf50b9
#
_cell.length_a   1.000
_cell.length_b   1.000
_cell.length_c   1.000
_cell.angle_alpha   90.00
_cell.angle_beta   90.00
_cell.angle_gamma   90.00
#
_symmetry.space_group_name_H-M   'P 1'
#
loop_
_entity.id
_entity.type
_entity.pdbx_description
1 polymer ?
#
loop_
_entity_poly.entity_id
_entity_poly.type
_entity_poly.pdbx_seq_one_letter_code
_entity_poly.pdbx_strand_id
1 'polypeptide(L)'
;MVLKSLASTSLFVAALVTVPAQATAMDGHQHGASATTPAVATVAATTQSVTDAQVVEITVTSKGFEPSSVTVKNGKPVKLVVTRKTERTCATEIVMKDFGVNQPLPLEKPVTIVVTPKGPGQYRFACGMNMIAGTLKVQ
;
A
#
# COMPACT_ATOMS: atom_id res chain seq x y z
N MET A 1 -19.28 32.82 33.36
CA MET A 1 -20.64 32.35 33.56
C MET A 1 -20.85 31.09 32.74
N VAL A 2 -21.13 30.05 33.51
CA VAL A 2 -21.88 28.81 33.31
C VAL A 2 -21.21 27.68 32.57
N LEU A 3 -20.70 26.75 33.38
CA LEU A 3 -20.51 25.31 33.15
C LEU A 3 -21.76 24.64 32.55
N LYS A 4 -21.55 23.66 31.69
CA LYS A 4 -22.35 22.43 31.73
C LYS A 4 -21.53 21.24 31.29
N SER A 5 -21.14 20.46 32.27
CA SER A 5 -20.74 19.08 32.30
C SER A 5 -21.90 18.18 31.89
N LEU A 6 -21.68 17.20 31.02
CA LEU A 6 -22.51 16.00 30.90
C LEU A 6 -21.60 14.79 30.72
N ALA A 7 -21.45 14.08 31.83
CA ALA A 7 -20.94 12.74 31.90
C ALA A 7 -21.93 11.78 31.22
N SER A 8 -21.47 10.93 30.30
CA SER A 8 -22.22 9.79 29.82
C SER A 8 -21.43 8.52 30.11
N THR A 9 -21.90 7.85 31.13
CA THR A 9 -21.49 6.52 31.60
C THR A 9 -22.11 5.49 30.67
N SER A 10 -21.32 4.77 29.89
CA SER A 10 -21.78 3.60 29.14
C SER A 10 -21.26 2.32 29.77
N LEU A 11 -22.23 1.55 30.16
CA LEU A 11 -22.17 0.24 30.80
C LEU A 11 -21.57 -0.80 29.84
N PHE A 12 -20.48 -1.47 30.26
CA PHE A 12 -19.95 -2.65 29.59
C PHE A 12 -20.74 -3.88 29.99
N VAL A 13 -21.41 -4.51 29.04
CA VAL A 13 -21.96 -5.85 29.19
C VAL A 13 -20.94 -6.84 28.61
N ALA A 14 -20.33 -7.61 29.50
CA ALA A 14 -19.49 -8.76 29.17
C ALA A 14 -20.37 -9.96 28.80
N ALA A 15 -20.28 -10.41 27.56
CA ALA A 15 -20.83 -11.69 27.13
C ALA A 15 -19.73 -12.75 27.12
N LEU A 16 -19.78 -13.66 28.08
CA LEU A 16 -19.02 -14.92 28.09
C LEU A 16 -19.60 -15.84 27.02
N VAL A 17 -18.76 -16.19 26.01
CA VAL A 17 -19.07 -17.29 25.11
C VAL A 17 -18.19 -18.47 25.46
N THR A 18 -18.77 -19.47 26.06
CA THR A 18 -18.21 -20.79 26.33
C THR A 18 -18.11 -21.60 25.04
N VAL A 19 -16.87 -22.02 24.68
CA VAL A 19 -16.62 -22.98 23.60
C VAL A 19 -16.60 -24.39 24.18
N PRO A 20 -17.42 -25.34 23.70
CA PRO A 20 -17.25 -26.75 24.06
C PRO A 20 -16.14 -27.39 23.19
N ALA A 21 -15.22 -28.02 23.87
CA ALA A 21 -14.28 -28.97 23.32
C ALA A 21 -14.99 -30.24 22.87
N GLN A 22 -14.79 -30.68 21.64
CA GLN A 22 -15.11 -32.05 21.21
C GLN A 22 -13.84 -32.73 20.72
N ALA A 23 -13.36 -33.62 21.54
CA ALA A 23 -12.44 -34.67 21.17
C ALA A 23 -13.27 -35.92 20.81
N THR A 24 -12.94 -36.55 19.70
CA THR A 24 -13.06 -38.02 19.45
C THR A 24 -12.51 -38.27 18.07
N ALA A 25 -11.48 -39.02 18.01
CA ALA A 25 -11.28 -40.43 17.91
C ALA A 25 -10.94 -40.87 16.46
N MET A 26 -9.79 -41.53 16.42
CA MET A 26 -9.23 -42.27 15.27
C MET A 26 -10.27 -43.28 14.73
N ASP A 27 -10.32 -43.40 13.43
CA ASP A 27 -10.36 -44.72 12.79
C ASP A 27 -9.87 -44.62 11.33
N GLY A 28 -9.19 -45.64 10.96
CA GLY A 28 -8.35 -45.81 9.86
C GLY A 28 -9.00 -46.40 8.58
N HIS A 29 -8.16 -46.43 7.55
CA HIS A 29 -8.20 -47.23 6.31
C HIS A 29 -9.24 -46.85 5.26
N GLN A 30 -8.83 -46.45 4.07
CA GLN A 30 -8.47 -47.24 2.92
C GLN A 30 -8.49 -46.43 1.61
N HIS A 31 -7.48 -46.67 0.82
CA HIS A 31 -7.34 -46.52 -0.61
C HIS A 31 -8.58 -46.25 -1.47
N GLY A 32 -8.53 -45.17 -2.20
CA GLY A 32 -9.46 -44.88 -3.31
C GLY A 32 -8.89 -43.72 -4.11
N ALA A 33 -8.14 -44.07 -5.17
CA ALA A 33 -7.73 -43.10 -6.16
C ALA A 33 -8.98 -42.53 -6.83
N SER A 34 -9.22 -41.26 -6.62
CA SER A 34 -10.07 -40.46 -7.50
C SER A 34 -9.44 -39.08 -7.56
N ALA A 35 -8.82 -38.82 -8.69
CA ALA A 35 -8.33 -37.52 -9.08
C ALA A 35 -9.53 -36.55 -9.13
N THR A 36 -9.78 -35.85 -8.05
CA THR A 36 -10.61 -34.64 -8.09
C THR A 36 -9.65 -33.47 -8.07
N THR A 37 -9.38 -32.98 -9.23
CA THR A 37 -8.73 -31.71 -9.49
C THR A 37 -9.43 -30.64 -8.65
N PRO A 38 -8.76 -29.97 -7.70
CA PRO A 38 -9.35 -28.77 -7.12
C PRO A 38 -9.40 -27.75 -8.25
N ALA A 39 -10.62 -27.35 -8.59
CA ALA A 39 -10.84 -26.18 -9.43
C ALA A 39 -10.13 -25.02 -8.74
N VAL A 40 -8.96 -24.72 -9.25
CA VAL A 40 -8.26 -23.46 -8.96
C VAL A 40 -9.23 -22.39 -9.44
N ALA A 41 -9.93 -21.76 -8.50
CA ALA A 41 -10.62 -20.54 -8.80
C ALA A 41 -9.56 -19.55 -9.29
N THR A 42 -9.45 -19.45 -10.58
CA THR A 42 -8.69 -18.44 -11.29
C THR A 42 -9.32 -17.12 -10.85
N VAL A 43 -8.80 -16.52 -9.78
CA VAL A 43 -8.93 -15.10 -9.57
C VAL A 43 -8.32 -14.49 -10.82
N ALA A 44 -9.18 -14.06 -11.72
CA ALA A 44 -8.81 -13.23 -12.83
C ALA A 44 -8.20 -11.96 -12.20
N ALA A 45 -6.89 -12.04 -11.92
CA ALA A 45 -6.07 -10.87 -11.80
C ALA A 45 -6.28 -10.15 -13.12
N THR A 46 -7.07 -9.08 -13.08
CA THR A 46 -7.18 -8.14 -14.17
C THR A 46 -5.77 -7.61 -14.39
N THR A 47 -5.05 -8.29 -15.23
CA THR A 47 -3.78 -7.85 -15.78
C THR A 47 -4.15 -6.69 -16.68
N GLN A 48 -4.33 -5.51 -16.05
CA GLN A 48 -4.34 -4.28 -16.80
C GLN A 48 -2.99 -4.24 -17.49
N SER A 49 -3.03 -4.40 -18.79
CA SER A 49 -1.86 -4.33 -19.66
C SER A 49 -1.15 -3.01 -19.38
N VAL A 50 -0.07 -3.07 -18.61
CA VAL A 50 0.81 -1.92 -18.29
C VAL A 50 1.67 -1.52 -19.51
N THR A 51 1.27 -1.95 -20.70
CA THR A 51 2.02 -1.73 -21.96
C THR A 51 2.12 -0.23 -22.30
N ASP A 52 1.30 0.64 -21.70
CA ASP A 52 1.29 2.08 -21.94
C ASP A 52 1.58 2.90 -20.65
N ALA A 53 2.07 2.26 -19.60
CA ALA A 53 2.44 2.92 -18.37
C ALA A 53 3.75 3.70 -18.55
N GLN A 54 3.75 4.96 -18.11
CA GLN A 54 4.95 5.76 -18.06
C GLN A 54 5.80 5.32 -16.87
N VAL A 55 7.01 4.81 -17.12
CA VAL A 55 7.94 4.41 -16.06
C VAL A 55 8.80 5.59 -15.65
N VAL A 56 8.86 5.85 -14.35
CA VAL A 56 9.67 6.91 -13.75
C VAL A 56 10.51 6.31 -12.65
N GLU A 57 11.81 6.45 -12.76
CA GLU A 57 12.76 6.04 -11.72
C GLU A 57 13.08 7.21 -10.80
N ILE A 58 13.02 6.98 -9.50
CA ILE A 58 13.34 7.95 -8.46
C ILE A 58 14.33 7.31 -7.49
N THR A 59 15.44 7.97 -7.26
CA THR A 59 16.42 7.56 -6.26
C THR A 59 16.30 8.43 -5.02
N VAL A 60 16.36 7.83 -3.85
CA VAL A 60 16.40 8.55 -2.58
C VAL A 60 17.84 8.60 -2.09
N THR A 61 18.38 9.80 -2.02
CA THR A 61 19.74 10.10 -1.56
C THR A 61 19.72 10.89 -0.25
N SER A 62 20.89 11.25 0.27
CA SER A 62 20.99 12.14 1.44
C SER A 62 20.48 13.56 1.15
N LYS A 63 20.37 13.94 -0.12
CA LYS A 63 19.82 15.22 -0.57
C LYS A 63 18.32 15.20 -0.77
N GLY A 64 17.72 14.00 -0.84
CA GLY A 64 16.29 13.80 -1.03
C GLY A 64 15.96 12.92 -2.22
N PHE A 65 14.82 13.20 -2.84
CA PHE A 65 14.37 12.49 -4.04
C PHE A 65 15.07 13.04 -5.29
N GLU A 66 15.66 12.17 -6.07
CA GLU A 66 16.35 12.51 -7.32
C GLU A 66 15.76 11.68 -8.49
N PRO A 67 15.19 12.32 -9.51
CA PRO A 67 14.92 13.75 -9.64
C PRO A 67 13.80 14.23 -8.69
N SER A 68 13.92 15.48 -8.21
CA SER A 68 12.91 16.09 -7.34
C SER A 68 11.65 16.56 -8.11
N SER A 69 11.71 16.58 -9.42
CA SER A 69 10.58 16.93 -10.29
C SER A 69 10.55 16.02 -11.51
N VAL A 70 9.40 15.43 -11.77
CA VAL A 70 9.16 14.52 -12.88
C VAL A 70 7.95 14.98 -13.66
N THR A 71 8.00 14.90 -14.99
CA THR A 71 6.88 15.26 -15.87
C THR A 71 6.33 14.01 -16.53
N VAL A 72 5.01 13.84 -16.48
CA VAL A 72 4.28 12.71 -17.05
C VAL A 72 3.04 13.17 -17.81
N LYS A 73 2.52 12.31 -18.67
CA LYS A 73 1.31 12.59 -19.45
C LYS A 73 0.06 12.26 -18.63
N ASN A 74 -0.95 13.11 -18.75
CA ASN A 74 -2.25 12.91 -18.14
C ASN A 74 -2.99 11.69 -18.72
N GLY A 75 -3.85 11.09 -17.91
CA GLY A 75 -4.73 9.98 -18.32
C GLY A 75 -4.05 8.64 -18.51
N LYS A 76 -2.74 8.54 -18.32
CA LYS A 76 -2.00 7.29 -18.39
C LYS A 76 -1.50 6.86 -17.01
N PRO A 77 -1.47 5.56 -16.71
CA PRO A 77 -0.87 5.08 -15.48
C PRO A 77 0.63 5.41 -15.46
N VAL A 78 1.11 5.82 -14.30
CA VAL A 78 2.52 6.12 -14.03
C VAL A 78 3.05 5.10 -13.05
N LYS A 79 4.09 4.40 -13.44
CA LYS A 79 4.82 3.45 -12.62
C LYS A 79 6.06 4.14 -12.05
N LEU A 80 6.00 4.50 -10.79
CA LEU A 80 7.13 5.05 -10.05
C LEU A 80 7.97 3.90 -9.48
N VAL A 81 9.23 3.83 -9.85
CA VAL A 81 10.20 2.89 -9.27
C VAL A 81 11.10 3.67 -8.34
N VAL A 82 10.90 3.51 -7.04
CA VAL A 82 11.62 4.30 -6.03
C VAL A 82 12.63 3.42 -5.33
N THR A 83 13.90 3.83 -5.34
CA THR A 83 14.98 3.09 -4.68
C THR A 83 15.70 3.98 -3.67
N ARG A 84 15.74 3.56 -2.40
CA ARG A 84 16.50 4.26 -1.36
C ARG A 84 17.94 3.76 -1.34
N LYS A 85 18.90 4.69 -1.59
CA LYS A 85 20.34 4.37 -1.71
C LYS A 85 21.16 4.72 -0.46
N THR A 86 20.54 5.30 0.57
CA THR A 86 21.23 5.71 1.79
C THR A 86 20.38 5.49 3.04
N GLU A 87 21.05 5.23 4.14
CA GLU A 87 20.43 5.23 5.47
C GLU A 87 20.31 6.64 6.05
N ARG A 88 21.18 7.56 5.58
CA ARG A 88 21.23 8.96 6.04
C ARG A 88 20.17 9.82 5.37
N THR A 89 18.92 9.43 5.57
CA THR A 89 17.75 10.18 5.05
C THR A 89 16.55 9.95 5.94
N CYS A 90 15.69 10.95 6.06
CA CYS A 90 14.37 10.80 6.70
C CYS A 90 13.34 10.17 5.75
N ALA A 91 13.67 9.98 4.47
CA ALA A 91 12.78 9.38 3.49
C ALA A 91 12.83 7.83 3.56
N THR A 92 12.42 7.29 4.68
CA THR A 92 12.25 5.84 4.88
C THR A 92 10.93 5.31 4.31
N GLU A 93 10.05 6.22 3.93
CA GLU A 93 8.78 5.97 3.26
C GLU A 93 8.49 7.10 2.26
N ILE A 94 7.65 6.83 1.28
CA ILE A 94 7.12 7.83 0.36
C ILE A 94 5.61 7.97 0.55
N VAL A 95 5.15 9.20 0.67
CA VAL A 95 3.76 9.55 0.87
C VAL A 95 3.28 10.42 -0.29
N MET A 96 2.19 10.02 -0.92
CA MET A 96 1.49 10.79 -1.95
C MET A 96 0.03 10.94 -1.54
N LYS A 97 -0.31 12.01 -0.85
CA LYS A 97 -1.64 12.23 -0.26
C LYS A 97 -2.76 12.25 -1.32
N ASP A 98 -2.47 12.82 -2.48
CA ASP A 98 -3.43 12.94 -3.58
C ASP A 98 -3.86 11.58 -4.17
N PHE A 99 -3.06 10.56 -3.96
CA PHE A 99 -3.30 9.19 -4.41
C PHE A 99 -3.56 8.20 -3.26
N GLY A 100 -3.53 8.67 -2.01
CA GLY A 100 -3.68 7.82 -0.83
C GLY A 100 -2.54 6.81 -0.65
N VAL A 101 -1.36 7.12 -1.21
CA VAL A 101 -0.19 6.24 -1.14
C VAL A 101 0.64 6.56 0.09
N ASN A 102 0.96 5.53 0.85
CA ASN A 102 2.01 5.52 1.87
C ASN A 102 2.77 4.20 1.75
N GLN A 103 4.02 4.26 1.29
CA GLN A 103 4.80 3.08 0.97
C GLN A 103 6.19 3.14 1.61
N PRO A 104 6.57 2.14 2.45
CA PRO A 104 7.90 2.07 3.01
C PRO A 104 8.95 1.81 1.91
N LEU A 105 10.11 2.42 2.08
CA LEU A 105 11.26 2.33 1.18
C LEU A 105 12.40 1.58 1.87
N PRO A 106 12.47 0.26 1.75
CA PRO A 106 13.60 -0.49 2.28
C PRO A 106 14.89 -0.10 1.56
N LEU A 107 16.02 -0.19 2.29
CA LEU A 107 17.32 0.18 1.74
C LEU A 107 17.68 -0.71 0.56
N GLU A 108 18.16 -0.08 -0.53
CA GLU A 108 18.62 -0.69 -1.78
C GLU A 108 17.61 -1.60 -2.51
N LYS A 109 16.36 -1.61 -2.06
CA LYS A 109 15.31 -2.37 -2.74
C LYS A 109 14.40 -1.43 -3.53
N PRO A 110 14.19 -1.68 -4.83
CA PRO A 110 13.26 -0.89 -5.62
C PRO A 110 11.82 -1.19 -5.18
N VAL A 111 11.05 -0.15 -4.93
CA VAL A 111 9.62 -0.21 -4.63
C VAL A 111 8.85 0.36 -5.81
N THR A 112 7.92 -0.41 -6.32
CA THR A 112 7.07 -0.01 -7.44
C THR A 112 5.72 0.51 -6.93
N ILE A 113 5.38 1.72 -7.32
CA ILE A 113 4.12 2.38 -7.00
C ILE A 113 3.44 2.76 -8.32
N VAL A 114 2.19 2.34 -8.49
CA VAL A 114 1.42 2.70 -9.68
C VAL A 114 0.35 3.71 -9.29
N VAL A 115 0.35 4.86 -9.94
CA VAL A 115 -0.64 5.93 -9.75
C VAL A 115 -1.22 6.35 -11.09
N THR A 116 -2.50 6.70 -11.11
CA THR A 116 -3.16 7.23 -12.31
C THR A 116 -3.67 8.63 -11.98
N PRO A 117 -3.00 9.67 -12.50
CA PRO A 117 -3.45 11.04 -12.33
C PRO A 117 -4.82 11.25 -12.97
N LYS A 118 -5.73 11.93 -12.28
CA LYS A 118 -7.08 12.21 -12.76
C LYS A 118 -7.18 13.49 -13.61
N GLY A 119 -6.11 14.26 -13.67
CA GLY A 119 -6.08 15.51 -14.42
C GLY A 119 -4.69 16.13 -14.45
N PRO A 120 -4.49 17.14 -15.31
CA PRO A 120 -3.24 17.90 -15.35
C PRO A 120 -3.06 18.67 -14.04
N GLY A 121 -1.82 18.83 -13.61
CA GLY A 121 -1.51 19.54 -12.37
C GLY A 121 -0.20 19.10 -11.76
N GLN A 122 0.02 19.53 -10.53
CA GLN A 122 1.20 19.19 -9.76
C GLN A 122 0.78 18.36 -8.54
N TYR A 123 1.26 17.14 -8.47
CA TYR A 123 1.03 16.22 -7.38
C TYR A 123 2.31 16.08 -6.57
N ARG A 124 2.19 16.25 -5.27
CA ARG A 124 3.36 16.21 -4.39
C ARG A 124 3.59 14.80 -3.86
N PHE A 125 4.87 14.38 -3.86
CA PHE A 125 5.32 13.24 -3.09
C PHE A 125 6.34 13.69 -2.05
N ALA A 126 6.33 13.08 -0.88
CA ALA A 126 7.19 13.49 0.22
C ALA A 126 7.57 12.29 1.11
N CYS A 127 8.57 12.48 1.97
CA CYS A 127 8.81 11.55 3.08
C CYS A 127 7.70 11.71 4.15
N GLY A 128 7.54 10.69 5.01
CA GLY A 128 6.51 10.71 6.06
C GLY A 128 6.53 11.94 6.96
N MET A 129 7.71 12.46 7.25
CA MET A 129 7.90 13.69 8.04
C MET A 129 7.74 14.98 7.21
N ASN A 130 7.47 14.88 5.92
CA ASN A 130 7.26 15.99 4.99
C ASN A 130 8.44 17.00 4.87
N MET A 131 9.63 16.61 5.29
CA MET A 131 10.83 17.45 5.24
C MET A 131 11.51 17.40 3.88
N ILE A 132 11.41 16.28 3.19
CA ILE A 132 11.95 16.06 1.84
C ILE A 132 10.76 15.77 0.92
N ALA A 133 10.68 16.48 -0.19
CA ALA A 133 9.59 16.35 -1.14
C ALA A 133 10.05 16.49 -2.58
N GLY A 134 9.22 15.96 -3.48
CA GLY A 134 9.33 16.17 -4.92
C GLY A 134 7.96 16.43 -5.54
N THR A 135 7.93 16.66 -6.83
CA THR A 135 6.73 17.03 -7.57
C THR A 135 6.59 16.17 -8.83
N LEU A 136 5.44 15.56 -8.98
CA LEU A 136 4.99 14.91 -10.22
C LEU A 136 4.14 15.93 -11.00
N LYS A 137 4.67 16.42 -12.11
CA LYS A 137 3.97 17.34 -13.02
C LYS A 137 3.22 16.52 -14.07
N VAL A 138 1.92 16.71 -14.16
CA VAL A 138 1.03 16.02 -15.10
C VAL A 138 0.56 17.02 -16.15
N GLN A 139 0.78 16.74 -17.43
CA GLN A 139 0.42 17.58 -18.56
C GLN A 139 -0.12 16.78 -19.76
#